data_4779d60d1567990b9282d0742ac2ef72
#
_entry.id   4779d60d1567990b9282d0742ac2ef72
#
_cell.length_a   1.000
_cell.length_b   1.000
_cell.length_c   1.000
_cell.angle_alpha   90.00
_cell.angle_beta   90.00
_cell.angle_gamma   90.00
#
_symmetry.space_group_name_H-M   'P 1'
#
loop_
_entity.id
_entity.type
_entity.pdbx_description
1 polymer ?
#
loop_
_entity_poly.entity_id
_entity_poly.type
_entity_poly.pdbx_seq_one_letter_code
_entity_poly.pdbx_strand_id
1 'polypeptide(L)'
;GTEFTNVPLRKKDSLYVFVEIAPQANATEAIAEDRVQIETPAAKQHFTLLSVIQDAEFYVSTSTNPQIINQNTVWNSNKAKIIYGDLKVADGKSLTLSEGTKVYFHRDANLKIGKNAQLIANGNLGKEVIFRGDRNDARYDTLPKNWGGIQLEQGATAQLNYAKIFGGTNALYLNQASASLKNTIIHTNQEFGIMGIQA
;
A
#
# COMPACT_ATOMS: atom_id res chain seq x y z
N GLY A 1 -6.74 -27.42 13.61
CA GLY A 1 -7.25 -26.34 14.47
C GLY A 1 -6.86 -26.58 15.91
N THR A 2 -6.82 -25.52 16.70
CA THR A 2 -6.55 -25.61 18.15
C THR A 2 -7.88 -25.60 18.89
N GLU A 3 -8.07 -26.50 19.81
CA GLU A 3 -9.30 -26.65 20.62
C GLU A 3 -8.95 -26.44 22.09
N PHE A 4 -9.77 -25.65 22.78
CA PHE A 4 -9.71 -25.46 24.22
C PHE A 4 -11.04 -25.93 24.81
N THR A 5 -11.00 -26.90 25.72
CA THR A 5 -12.19 -27.47 26.38
C THR A 5 -12.27 -27.03 27.83
N ASN A 6 -13.50 -26.93 28.35
CA ASN A 6 -13.78 -26.64 29.76
C ASN A 6 -13.14 -25.34 30.28
N VAL A 7 -13.12 -24.30 29.44
CA VAL A 7 -12.63 -22.97 29.84
C VAL A 7 -13.66 -22.36 30.82
N PRO A 8 -13.29 -22.07 32.08
CA PRO A 8 -14.24 -21.52 33.03
C PRO A 8 -14.48 -20.05 32.78
N LEU A 9 -15.73 -19.65 32.57
CA LEU A 9 -16.15 -18.27 32.46
C LEU A 9 -17.18 -17.96 33.54
N ARG A 10 -16.87 -17.03 34.45
CA ARG A 10 -17.74 -16.62 35.54
C ARG A 10 -18.84 -15.67 35.06
N LYS A 11 -19.90 -15.54 35.83
CA LYS A 11 -20.97 -14.56 35.55
C LYS A 11 -20.37 -13.15 35.48
N LYS A 12 -20.66 -12.39 34.39
CA LYS A 12 -20.15 -11.06 34.10
C LYS A 12 -18.62 -11.01 33.85
N ASP A 13 -18.03 -12.13 33.48
CA ASP A 13 -16.62 -12.20 33.07
C ASP A 13 -16.50 -12.17 31.55
N SER A 14 -15.29 -11.94 31.04
CA SER A 14 -14.94 -11.90 29.62
C SER A 14 -13.67 -12.68 29.34
N LEU A 15 -13.61 -13.29 28.17
CA LEU A 15 -12.46 -14.03 27.68
C LEU A 15 -11.94 -13.34 26.41
N TYR A 16 -10.63 -13.16 26.33
CA TYR A 16 -9.96 -12.70 25.13
C TYR A 16 -9.33 -13.87 24.39
N VAL A 17 -9.61 -13.99 23.12
CA VAL A 17 -9.00 -14.97 22.23
C VAL A 17 -8.11 -14.22 21.23
N PHE A 18 -6.82 -14.49 21.25
CA PHE A 18 -5.88 -13.99 20.27
C PHE A 18 -5.74 -15.00 19.14
N VAL A 19 -5.94 -14.55 17.93
CA VAL A 19 -5.82 -15.38 16.72
C VAL A 19 -4.68 -14.84 15.89
N GLU A 20 -3.68 -15.68 15.64
CA GLU A 20 -2.60 -15.41 14.70
C GLU A 20 -2.89 -16.14 13.39
N ILE A 21 -2.88 -15.40 12.29
CA ILE A 21 -3.06 -15.95 10.95
C ILE A 21 -1.71 -15.83 10.24
N ALA A 22 -1.10 -16.96 9.89
CA ALA A 22 0.13 -17.03 9.08
C ALA A 22 -0.20 -17.67 7.73
N PRO A 23 -0.82 -16.93 6.81
CA PRO A 23 -1.26 -17.47 5.54
C PRO A 23 -0.07 -17.72 4.60
N GLN A 24 -0.11 -18.84 3.89
CA GLN A 24 0.76 -19.09 2.75
C GLN A 24 -0.07 -18.96 1.47
N ALA A 25 0.27 -17.99 0.63
CA ALA A 25 -0.41 -17.81 -0.66
C ALA A 25 0.49 -18.27 -1.79
N ASN A 26 -0.09 -19.10 -2.66
CA ASN A 26 0.49 -19.45 -3.95
C ASN A 26 -0.21 -18.72 -5.11
N ALA A 27 -0.95 -17.65 -4.82
CA ALA A 27 -1.72 -16.88 -5.80
C ALA A 27 -1.50 -15.39 -5.60
N THR A 28 -1.67 -14.61 -6.66
CA THR A 28 -1.49 -13.15 -6.67
C THR A 28 -2.43 -12.45 -5.69
N GLU A 29 -3.61 -13.01 -5.46
CA GLU A 29 -4.60 -12.56 -4.50
C GLU A 29 -5.47 -13.75 -4.10
N ALA A 30 -5.65 -13.98 -2.80
CA ALA A 30 -6.50 -15.03 -2.26
C ALA A 30 -7.21 -14.55 -1.00
N ILE A 31 -8.37 -15.10 -0.73
CA ILE A 31 -9.08 -14.90 0.54
C ILE A 31 -8.84 -16.14 1.39
N ALA A 32 -8.20 -15.96 2.55
CA ALA A 32 -8.20 -16.99 3.58
C ALA A 32 -9.40 -16.79 4.48
N GLU A 33 -10.16 -17.83 4.64
CA GLU A 33 -11.28 -17.89 5.55
C GLU A 33 -10.98 -18.92 6.65
N ASP A 34 -11.16 -18.53 7.90
CA ASP A 34 -11.10 -19.41 9.03
C ASP A 34 -12.29 -19.12 9.97
N ARG A 35 -12.57 -20.05 10.89
CA ARG A 35 -13.73 -19.95 11.76
C ARG A 35 -13.36 -20.22 13.20
N VAL A 36 -13.67 -19.25 14.08
CA VAL A 36 -13.63 -19.45 15.52
C VAL A 36 -15.03 -19.87 15.98
N GLN A 37 -15.14 -21.05 16.59
CA GLN A 37 -16.38 -21.54 17.17
C GLN A 37 -16.32 -21.49 18.69
N ILE A 38 -17.36 -20.93 19.30
CA ILE A 38 -17.55 -20.91 20.74
C ILE A 38 -18.79 -21.76 21.05
N GLU A 39 -18.58 -22.80 21.82
CA GLU A 39 -19.64 -23.72 22.20
C GLU A 39 -19.87 -23.68 23.70
N THR A 40 -21.11 -23.54 24.10
CA THR A 40 -21.58 -23.60 25.49
C THR A 40 -22.70 -24.63 25.57
N PRO A 41 -23.06 -25.11 26.77
CA PRO A 41 -24.21 -26.00 26.92
C PRO A 41 -25.54 -25.44 26.37
N ALA A 42 -25.66 -24.12 26.28
CA ALA A 42 -26.88 -23.43 25.85
C ALA A 42 -26.85 -22.97 24.39
N ALA A 43 -25.67 -22.77 23.78
CA ALA A 43 -25.57 -22.19 22.45
C ALA A 43 -24.22 -22.48 21.77
N LYS A 44 -24.27 -22.52 20.42
CA LYS A 44 -23.09 -22.52 19.56
C LYS A 44 -23.04 -21.20 18.78
N GLN A 45 -21.95 -20.52 18.84
CA GLN A 45 -21.68 -19.30 18.08
C GLN A 45 -20.41 -19.46 17.26
N HIS A 46 -20.33 -18.81 16.12
CA HIS A 46 -19.14 -18.80 15.31
C HIS A 46 -18.84 -17.39 14.78
N PHE A 47 -17.57 -17.11 14.66
CA PHE A 47 -17.06 -15.88 14.02
C PHE A 47 -16.22 -16.32 12.83
N THR A 48 -16.55 -15.81 11.65
CA THR A 48 -15.73 -16.01 10.47
C THR A 48 -14.63 -14.96 10.44
N LEU A 49 -13.40 -15.42 10.34
CA LEU A 49 -12.22 -14.59 10.17
C LEU A 49 -11.88 -14.58 8.68
N LEU A 50 -11.80 -13.39 8.10
CA LEU A 50 -11.41 -13.21 6.70
C LEU A 50 -10.09 -12.48 6.66
N SER A 51 -9.14 -12.99 5.89
CA SER A 51 -7.88 -12.31 5.57
C SER A 51 -7.67 -12.31 4.07
N VAL A 52 -7.43 -11.13 3.51
CA VAL A 52 -6.98 -11.03 2.13
C VAL A 52 -5.48 -11.30 2.11
N ILE A 53 -5.11 -12.37 1.43
CA ILE A 53 -3.71 -12.75 1.24
C ILE A 53 -3.30 -12.23 -0.12
N GLN A 54 -2.26 -11.42 -0.15
CA GLN A 54 -1.69 -10.91 -1.37
C GLN A 54 -0.20 -11.24 -1.40
N ASP A 55 0.25 -11.92 -2.45
CA ASP A 55 1.68 -12.09 -2.68
C ASP A 55 2.27 -10.72 -3.05
N ALA A 56 3.26 -10.27 -2.27
CA ALA A 56 3.80 -8.92 -2.38
C ALA A 56 5.31 -8.89 -2.22
N GLU A 57 5.92 -7.88 -2.80
CA GLU A 57 7.31 -7.51 -2.55
C GLU A 57 7.35 -6.37 -1.53
N PHE A 58 8.12 -6.55 -0.47
CA PHE A 58 8.20 -5.60 0.63
C PHE A 58 9.49 -4.79 0.56
N TYR A 59 9.35 -3.47 0.65
CA TYR A 59 10.43 -2.50 0.77
C TYR A 59 10.36 -1.87 2.16
N VAL A 60 11.16 -2.38 3.09
CA VAL A 60 11.14 -1.94 4.49
C VAL A 60 12.32 -1.03 4.74
N SER A 61 12.06 0.27 4.76
CA SER A 61 13.06 1.31 4.97
C SER A 61 13.06 1.76 6.42
N THR A 62 14.24 1.81 7.02
CA THR A 62 14.46 2.34 8.36
C THR A 62 15.56 3.41 8.33
N SER A 63 15.75 4.15 9.43
CA SER A 63 16.83 5.13 9.53
C SER A 63 18.23 4.51 9.41
N THR A 64 18.38 3.25 9.81
CA THR A 64 19.65 2.49 9.74
C THR A 64 19.81 1.66 8.49
N ASN A 65 18.71 1.38 7.79
CA ASN A 65 18.70 0.60 6.54
C ASN A 65 17.73 1.24 5.53
N PRO A 66 18.10 2.37 4.90
CA PRO A 66 17.26 3.02 3.91
C PRO A 66 17.16 2.18 2.65
N GLN A 67 15.95 2.05 2.11
CA GLN A 67 15.72 1.34 0.85
C GLN A 67 15.88 2.29 -0.33
N ILE A 68 16.78 1.93 -1.25
CA ILE A 68 17.11 2.75 -2.42
C ILE A 68 17.09 1.88 -3.67
N ILE A 69 16.32 2.29 -4.66
CA ILE A 69 16.38 1.77 -6.03
C ILE A 69 17.56 2.43 -6.73
N ASN A 70 18.69 1.76 -6.79
CA ASN A 70 19.97 2.29 -7.26
C ASN A 70 20.27 2.00 -8.74
N GLN A 71 19.32 1.41 -9.47
CA GLN A 71 19.41 1.11 -10.89
C GLN A 71 18.06 1.37 -11.57
N ASN A 72 18.06 1.44 -12.91
CA ASN A 72 16.81 1.53 -13.66
C ASN A 72 16.00 0.27 -13.43
N THR A 73 14.80 0.43 -12.91
CA THR A 73 13.97 -0.67 -12.43
C THR A 73 12.61 -0.65 -13.09
N VAL A 74 12.10 -1.82 -13.42
CA VAL A 74 10.74 -2.01 -13.91
C VAL A 74 9.94 -2.85 -12.92
N TRP A 75 8.83 -2.32 -12.46
CA TRP A 75 7.84 -3.06 -11.68
C TRP A 75 6.68 -3.49 -12.58
N ASN A 76 6.29 -4.74 -12.44
CA ASN A 76 5.14 -5.30 -13.12
C ASN A 76 4.00 -5.60 -12.13
N SER A 77 2.84 -6.02 -12.65
CA SER A 77 1.64 -6.29 -11.86
C SER A 77 1.60 -7.67 -11.19
N ASN A 78 2.65 -8.51 -11.34
CA ASN A 78 2.64 -9.87 -10.82
C ASN A 78 2.53 -9.92 -9.29
N LYS A 79 3.19 -8.96 -8.63
CA LYS A 79 3.14 -8.81 -7.17
C LYS A 79 2.93 -7.35 -6.82
N ALA A 80 2.10 -7.10 -5.82
CA ALA A 80 1.99 -5.77 -5.24
C ALA A 80 3.33 -5.35 -4.62
N LYS A 81 3.59 -4.06 -4.62
CA LYS A 81 4.76 -3.46 -3.97
C LYS A 81 4.30 -2.77 -2.70
N ILE A 82 4.80 -3.21 -1.55
CA ILE A 82 4.41 -2.66 -0.25
C ILE A 82 5.60 -1.93 0.36
N ILE A 83 5.41 -0.65 0.65
CA ILE A 83 6.46 0.26 1.08
C ILE A 83 6.22 0.66 2.54
N TYR A 84 7.19 0.36 3.40
CA TYR A 84 7.27 0.81 4.78
C TYR A 84 8.39 1.83 4.90
N GLY A 85 8.07 3.02 5.41
CA GLY A 85 9.01 4.14 5.46
C GLY A 85 9.25 4.75 4.06
N ASP A 86 10.36 5.42 3.86
CA ASP A 86 10.68 6.11 2.61
C ASP A 86 11.44 5.20 1.64
N LEU A 87 10.92 5.03 0.42
CA LEU A 87 11.63 4.38 -0.67
C LEU A 87 12.15 5.46 -1.63
N LYS A 88 13.46 5.50 -1.87
CA LYS A 88 14.07 6.47 -2.79
C LYS A 88 14.46 5.78 -4.11
N VAL A 89 14.09 6.41 -5.24
CA VAL A 89 14.74 6.17 -6.53
C VAL A 89 16.00 7.05 -6.55
N ALA A 90 17.16 6.43 -6.73
CA ALA A 90 18.43 7.14 -6.71
C ALA A 90 18.52 8.20 -7.81
N ASP A 91 19.38 9.19 -7.60
CA ASP A 91 19.59 10.29 -8.53
C ASP A 91 19.95 9.79 -9.93
N GLY A 92 19.30 10.35 -10.95
CA GLY A 92 19.47 9.98 -12.35
C GLY A 92 18.97 8.58 -12.74
N LYS A 93 18.25 7.88 -11.86
CA LYS A 93 17.69 6.56 -12.15
C LYS A 93 16.21 6.65 -12.50
N SER A 94 15.68 5.56 -13.04
CA SER A 94 14.27 5.48 -13.41
C SER A 94 13.56 4.31 -12.70
N LEU A 95 12.32 4.59 -12.29
CA LEU A 95 11.36 3.58 -11.87
C LEU A 95 10.20 3.59 -12.84
N THR A 96 10.01 2.49 -13.56
CA THR A 96 8.91 2.29 -14.49
C THR A 96 7.92 1.30 -13.94
N LEU A 97 6.64 1.64 -13.91
CA LEU A 97 5.55 0.78 -13.49
C LEU A 97 4.72 0.38 -14.72
N SER A 98 4.61 -0.92 -14.96
CA SER A 98 3.78 -1.47 -16.03
C SER A 98 2.29 -1.43 -15.67
N GLU A 99 1.42 -1.64 -16.66
CA GLU A 99 -0.03 -1.66 -16.47
C GLU A 99 -0.45 -2.59 -15.32
N GLY A 100 -1.42 -2.16 -14.52
CA GLY A 100 -1.99 -2.91 -13.41
C GLY A 100 -1.08 -3.04 -12.18
N THR A 101 0.08 -2.40 -12.16
CA THR A 101 0.97 -2.41 -10.98
C THR A 101 0.29 -1.70 -9.80
N LYS A 102 0.27 -2.37 -8.64
CA LYS A 102 -0.28 -1.86 -7.39
C LYS A 102 0.86 -1.54 -6.42
N VAL A 103 0.90 -0.29 -5.95
CA VAL A 103 1.88 0.19 -4.96
C VAL A 103 1.14 0.65 -3.72
N TYR A 104 1.40 -0.03 -2.63
CA TYR A 104 0.78 0.23 -1.34
C TYR A 104 1.80 0.81 -0.38
N PHE A 105 1.39 1.79 0.36
CA PHE A 105 2.25 2.51 1.30
C PHE A 105 1.73 2.33 2.72
N HIS A 106 2.61 1.95 3.61
CA HIS A 106 2.31 1.99 5.02
C HIS A 106 2.17 3.45 5.49
N ARG A 107 1.57 3.63 6.66
CA ARG A 107 1.35 4.96 7.24
C ARG A 107 2.65 5.78 7.20
N ASP A 108 2.52 7.03 6.76
CA ASP A 108 3.60 8.03 6.62
C ASP A 108 4.73 7.66 5.64
N ALA A 109 4.64 6.53 4.94
CA ALA A 109 5.61 6.13 3.91
C ALA A 109 5.54 7.03 2.68
N ASN A 110 6.69 7.28 2.03
CA ASN A 110 6.80 8.10 0.83
C ASN A 110 7.56 7.37 -0.28
N LEU A 111 7.24 7.73 -1.53
CA LEU A 111 8.08 7.44 -2.69
C LEU A 111 8.85 8.70 -3.08
N LYS A 112 10.17 8.69 -2.92
CA LYS A 112 11.05 9.82 -3.23
C LYS A 112 11.76 9.59 -4.56
N ILE A 113 11.59 10.51 -5.49
CA ILE A 113 12.26 10.49 -6.80
C ILE A 113 13.43 11.45 -6.72
N GLY A 114 14.63 10.92 -6.72
CA GLY A 114 15.87 11.67 -6.52
C GLY A 114 16.16 12.65 -7.65
N LYS A 115 17.21 13.44 -7.53
CA LYS A 115 17.57 14.47 -8.50
C LYS A 115 17.76 13.89 -9.90
N ASN A 116 17.14 14.54 -10.89
CA ASN A 116 17.18 14.11 -12.30
C ASN A 116 16.70 12.66 -12.53
N ALA A 117 16.01 12.05 -11.55
CA ALA A 117 15.45 10.72 -11.66
C ALA A 117 14.06 10.76 -12.32
N GLN A 118 13.55 9.60 -12.70
CA GLN A 118 12.30 9.49 -13.44
C GLN A 118 11.35 8.51 -12.79
N LEU A 119 10.09 8.91 -12.67
CA LEU A 119 8.96 8.02 -12.35
C LEU A 119 8.08 7.88 -13.59
N ILE A 120 7.87 6.67 -14.07
CA ILE A 120 7.07 6.40 -15.26
C ILE A 120 5.98 5.40 -14.91
N ALA A 121 4.71 5.79 -14.97
CA ALA A 121 3.59 4.90 -14.81
C ALA A 121 2.90 4.70 -16.16
N ASN A 122 2.97 3.49 -16.69
CA ASN A 122 2.41 3.07 -17.96
C ASN A 122 1.19 2.18 -17.74
N GLY A 123 0.12 2.76 -17.20
CA GLY A 123 -1.16 2.07 -17.08
C GLY A 123 -1.95 2.01 -18.37
N ASN A 124 -3.09 1.33 -18.33
CA ASN A 124 -4.06 1.26 -19.41
C ASN A 124 -5.47 1.31 -18.81
N LEU A 125 -6.50 1.55 -19.63
CA LEU A 125 -7.88 1.55 -19.17
C LEU A 125 -8.26 0.16 -18.61
N GLY A 126 -8.74 0.16 -17.34
CA GLY A 126 -9.05 -1.06 -16.59
C GLY A 126 -7.82 -1.80 -16.03
N LYS A 127 -6.60 -1.29 -16.28
CA LYS A 127 -5.33 -1.77 -15.73
C LYS A 127 -4.47 -0.59 -15.30
N GLU A 128 -5.06 0.29 -14.52
CA GLU A 128 -4.38 1.49 -14.03
C GLU A 128 -3.26 1.12 -13.06
N VAL A 129 -2.23 1.95 -13.02
CA VAL A 129 -1.21 1.90 -11.96
C VAL A 129 -1.80 2.57 -10.72
N ILE A 130 -1.76 1.87 -9.58
CA ILE A 130 -2.43 2.32 -8.35
C ILE A 130 -1.39 2.67 -7.29
N PHE A 131 -1.51 3.87 -6.72
CA PHE A 131 -0.76 4.34 -5.55
C PHE A 131 -1.74 4.69 -4.44
N ARG A 132 -1.67 3.97 -3.30
CA ARG A 132 -2.58 4.17 -2.17
C ARG A 132 -1.98 3.66 -0.85
N GLY A 133 -2.65 3.92 0.25
CA GLY A 133 -2.31 3.30 1.53
C GLY A 133 -2.51 1.77 1.52
N ASP A 134 -1.81 1.07 2.40
CA ASP A 134 -1.82 -0.40 2.52
C ASP A 134 -3.08 -0.96 3.23
N ARG A 135 -3.92 -0.10 3.82
CA ARG A 135 -5.18 -0.52 4.43
C ARG A 135 -6.21 -0.83 3.35
N ASN A 136 -6.60 -2.10 3.27
CA ASN A 136 -7.52 -2.61 2.24
C ASN A 136 -9.02 -2.55 2.63
N ASP A 137 -9.35 -2.10 3.83
CA ASP A 137 -10.74 -1.88 4.23
C ASP A 137 -11.38 -0.78 3.36
N ALA A 138 -12.57 -0.99 2.86
CA ALA A 138 -13.28 -0.05 1.98
C ALA A 138 -13.41 1.37 2.59
N ARG A 139 -13.43 1.49 3.92
CA ARG A 139 -13.42 2.75 4.62
C ARG A 139 -12.18 3.61 4.28
N TYR A 140 -11.01 2.99 4.12
CA TYR A 140 -9.77 3.71 3.86
C TYR A 140 -9.66 4.25 2.43
N ASP A 141 -10.51 3.81 1.51
CA ASP A 141 -10.60 4.39 0.17
C ASP A 141 -11.17 5.81 0.17
N THR A 142 -11.90 6.17 1.23
CA THR A 142 -12.53 7.47 1.40
C THR A 142 -11.83 8.37 2.43
N LEU A 143 -10.75 7.89 3.06
CA LEU A 143 -10.01 8.64 4.07
C LEU A 143 -8.68 9.14 3.50
N PRO A 144 -8.32 10.41 3.75
CA PRO A 144 -7.00 10.93 3.45
C PRO A 144 -5.97 10.51 4.51
N LYS A 145 -4.70 10.87 4.28
CA LYS A 145 -3.58 10.69 5.24
C LYS A 145 -3.30 9.23 5.64
N ASN A 146 -3.54 8.31 4.72
CA ASN A 146 -3.15 6.91 4.92
C ASN A 146 -1.65 6.68 4.66
N TRP A 147 -1.00 7.58 3.91
CA TRP A 147 0.41 7.56 3.55
C TRP A 147 0.93 8.97 3.24
N GLY A 148 2.23 9.15 3.05
CA GLY A 148 2.84 10.47 2.83
C GLY A 148 2.53 11.04 1.45
N GLY A 149 3.13 10.47 0.41
CA GLY A 149 2.99 10.96 -0.98
C GLY A 149 4.16 10.58 -1.87
N ILE A 150 4.12 11.07 -3.09
CA ILE A 150 5.20 10.97 -4.07
C ILE A 150 5.92 12.32 -4.13
N GLN A 151 7.21 12.34 -3.82
CA GLN A 151 8.04 13.54 -3.74
C GLN A 151 9.09 13.51 -4.84
N LEU A 152 9.13 14.57 -5.67
CA LEU A 152 10.11 14.72 -6.74
C LEU A 152 11.13 15.80 -6.35
N GLU A 153 12.41 15.45 -6.38
CA GLU A 153 13.53 16.35 -6.13
C GLU A 153 13.92 17.10 -7.44
N GLN A 154 14.82 18.07 -7.32
CA GLN A 154 15.26 18.94 -8.41
C GLN A 154 15.59 18.18 -9.72
N GLY A 155 15.01 18.61 -10.81
CA GLY A 155 15.21 18.04 -12.16
C GLY A 155 14.53 16.68 -12.36
N ALA A 156 13.87 16.12 -11.32
CA ALA A 156 13.14 14.88 -11.47
C ALA A 156 11.89 15.05 -12.33
N THR A 157 11.48 13.99 -12.99
CA THR A 157 10.28 13.99 -13.84
C THR A 157 9.34 12.85 -13.48
N ALA A 158 8.03 13.11 -13.56
CA ALA A 158 7.01 12.07 -13.50
C ALA A 158 6.20 12.05 -14.79
N GLN A 159 6.04 10.87 -15.39
CA GLN A 159 5.16 10.65 -16.52
C GLN A 159 4.11 9.63 -16.09
N LEU A 160 2.88 10.07 -15.89
CA LEU A 160 1.80 9.22 -15.37
C LEU A 160 0.69 9.12 -16.41
N ASN A 161 0.49 7.91 -16.93
CA ASN A 161 -0.59 7.62 -17.85
C ASN A 161 -1.44 6.47 -17.28
N TYR A 162 -2.76 6.66 -17.20
CA TYR A 162 -3.67 5.77 -16.54
C TYR A 162 -3.20 5.37 -15.15
N ALA A 163 -3.02 6.35 -14.28
CA ALA A 163 -2.68 6.15 -12.87
C ALA A 163 -3.81 6.62 -11.94
N LYS A 164 -3.90 6.01 -10.77
CA LYS A 164 -4.77 6.43 -9.66
C LYS A 164 -3.93 6.67 -8.42
N ILE A 165 -3.99 7.87 -7.86
CA ILE A 165 -3.24 8.27 -6.66
C ILE A 165 -4.22 8.81 -5.64
N PHE A 166 -4.35 8.16 -4.51
CA PHE A 166 -5.33 8.59 -3.51
C PHE A 166 -4.97 8.20 -2.07
N GLY A 167 -5.64 8.88 -1.13
CA GLY A 167 -5.52 8.60 0.29
C GLY A 167 -4.21 9.08 0.92
N GLY A 168 -3.40 9.89 0.22
CA GLY A 168 -2.16 10.43 0.76
C GLY A 168 -2.32 11.70 1.60
N THR A 169 -1.22 12.19 2.13
CA THR A 169 -1.11 13.57 2.62
C THR A 169 -1.04 14.50 1.43
N ASN A 170 -0.08 14.30 0.54
CA ASN A 170 0.03 14.94 -0.76
C ASN A 170 0.17 13.87 -1.83
N ALA A 171 -0.56 13.94 -2.96
CA ALA A 171 -0.35 12.95 -4.01
C ALA A 171 1.00 13.15 -4.71
N LEU A 172 1.26 14.36 -5.23
CA LEU A 172 2.52 14.73 -5.86
C LEU A 172 3.05 16.03 -5.25
N TYR A 173 4.29 15.99 -4.79
CA TYR A 173 5.05 17.15 -4.37
C TYR A 173 6.25 17.34 -5.31
N LEU A 174 6.28 18.45 -6.03
CA LEU A 174 7.29 18.79 -7.04
C LEU A 174 8.18 19.91 -6.52
N ASN A 175 9.44 19.61 -6.25
CA ASN A 175 10.43 20.61 -5.86
C ASN A 175 11.42 20.83 -7.01
N GLN A 176 11.29 21.91 -7.76
CA GLN A 176 12.05 22.16 -8.99
C GLN A 176 12.02 20.97 -9.97
N ALA A 177 10.85 20.34 -10.08
CA ALA A 177 10.61 19.12 -10.84
C ALA A 177 9.38 19.28 -11.71
N SER A 178 9.17 18.37 -12.64
CA SER A 178 8.01 18.42 -13.55
C SER A 178 7.23 17.13 -13.57
N ALA A 179 5.92 17.23 -13.86
CA ALA A 179 5.05 16.07 -14.02
C ALA A 179 4.16 16.24 -15.25
N SER A 180 4.00 15.16 -16.01
CA SER A 180 3.03 15.03 -17.10
C SER A 180 2.01 13.97 -16.71
N LEU A 181 0.74 14.36 -16.63
CA LEU A 181 -0.36 13.50 -16.25
C LEU A 181 -1.33 13.33 -17.41
N LYS A 182 -1.65 12.09 -17.75
CA LYS A 182 -2.60 11.72 -18.80
C LYS A 182 -3.54 10.64 -18.28
N ASN A 183 -4.85 10.78 -18.48
CA ASN A 183 -5.82 9.79 -18.04
C ASN A 183 -5.65 9.37 -16.55
N THR A 184 -5.21 10.31 -15.71
CA THR A 184 -4.81 10.07 -14.32
C THR A 184 -5.81 10.68 -13.36
N ILE A 185 -6.16 9.95 -12.32
CA ILE A 185 -7.10 10.37 -11.28
C ILE A 185 -6.34 10.58 -9.98
N ILE A 186 -6.48 11.78 -9.40
CA ILE A 186 -5.93 12.14 -8.09
C ILE A 186 -7.09 12.58 -7.20
N HIS A 187 -7.28 11.93 -6.06
CA HIS A 187 -8.38 12.26 -5.16
C HIS A 187 -8.08 11.93 -3.70
N THR A 188 -8.91 12.43 -2.78
CA THR A 188 -8.92 12.08 -1.35
C THR A 188 -7.54 12.25 -0.69
N ASN A 189 -6.81 13.33 -1.00
CA ASN A 189 -5.58 13.68 -0.30
C ASN A 189 -5.88 14.73 0.77
N GLN A 190 -5.09 14.74 1.86
CA GLN A 190 -5.35 15.62 2.99
C GLN A 190 -5.07 17.09 2.69
N GLU A 191 -3.93 17.37 2.06
CA GLU A 191 -3.47 18.74 1.79
C GLU A 191 -3.62 19.06 0.31
N PHE A 192 -2.82 18.47 -0.54
CA PHE A 192 -2.79 18.80 -1.97
C PHE A 192 -2.87 17.56 -2.86
N GLY A 193 -3.57 17.68 -3.98
CA GLY A 193 -3.43 16.73 -5.08
C GLY A 193 -2.06 16.87 -5.75
N ILE A 194 -1.71 18.10 -6.12
CA ILE A 194 -0.41 18.42 -6.70
C ILE A 194 0.06 19.73 -6.08
N MET A 195 1.30 19.73 -5.57
CA MET A 195 1.98 20.92 -5.08
C MET A 195 3.29 21.09 -5.82
N GLY A 196 3.50 22.24 -6.41
CA GLY A 196 4.74 22.61 -7.10
C GLY A 196 5.44 23.78 -6.43
N ILE A 197 6.74 23.64 -6.22
CA ILE A 197 7.63 24.73 -5.81
C ILE A 197 8.67 24.90 -6.90
N GLN A 198 8.65 26.04 -7.58
CA GLN A 198 9.52 26.33 -8.73
C GLN A 198 9.48 25.20 -9.80
N ALA A 199 8.29 24.64 -10.02
CA ALA A 199 8.06 23.50 -10.92
C ALA A 199 7.65 24.01 -12.32
#